data_8621a0fa1ec1723b0c89b2e30616b462
#
_entry.id   8621a0fa1ec1723b0c89b2e30616b462
#
_cell.length_a   1.000
_cell.length_b   1.000
_cell.length_c   1.000
_cell.angle_alpha   90.00
_cell.angle_beta   90.00
_cell.angle_gamma   90.00
#
_symmetry.space_group_name_H-M   'P 1'
#
loop_
_entity.id
_entity.type
_entity.pdbx_description
1 polymer ?
#
loop_
_entity_poly.entity_id
_entity_poly.type
_entity_poly.pdbx_seq_one_letter_code
_entity_poly.pdbx_strand_id
1 'polypeptide(L)'
;MAPRSLPTFRTKTGLLILAALGGLLPLQNAGAADAGSPRIFQCVLPDGRKLTSDKPIAECMNVGKPQRELNKDGSEKAIVEAPPTEDEKAERDRIRRQRDAERTAHELEIRRDRDLLKRYPNEAAHAKARERALDDVASSVRSSEARIKLLLQERKPLDDEKEFYVGKSMPNKLKLALDANDAALEAQRSLVQNQQTEIVRVNTNFDTELARLKKLWGGATLGSVAAAPSAPAMTAAVARRPASAPR
;
A
#
# COMPACT_ATOMS: atom_id res chain seq x y z
N MET A 1 11.90 -37.59 -15.61
CA MET A 1 11.88 -36.37 -16.42
C MET A 1 10.92 -36.59 -17.57
N ALA A 2 9.74 -36.02 -17.51
CA ALA A 2 8.78 -36.04 -18.60
C ALA A 2 8.06 -34.66 -18.62
N PRO A 3 7.95 -33.98 -19.77
CA PRO A 3 7.32 -32.68 -19.86
C PRO A 3 5.78 -32.83 -19.94
N ARG A 4 5.09 -32.01 -19.14
CA ARG A 4 3.62 -31.90 -19.16
C ARG A 4 3.17 -31.05 -20.35
N SER A 5 2.31 -31.62 -21.17
CA SER A 5 1.63 -31.04 -22.32
C SER A 5 0.55 -30.04 -21.94
N LEU A 6 0.53 -28.89 -22.63
CA LEU A 6 -0.54 -27.88 -22.61
C LEU A 6 -1.75 -28.34 -23.44
N PRO A 7 -3.00 -28.00 -23.05
CA PRO A 7 -4.17 -28.29 -23.87
C PRO A 7 -4.36 -27.22 -24.95
N THR A 8 -4.45 -27.68 -26.19
CA THR A 8 -4.81 -26.93 -27.39
C THR A 8 -6.31 -26.64 -27.42
N PHE A 9 -6.68 -25.37 -27.50
CA PHE A 9 -8.05 -24.92 -27.77
C PHE A 9 -8.38 -25.10 -29.27
N ARG A 10 -9.37 -25.93 -29.53
CA ARG A 10 -9.91 -26.26 -30.87
C ARG A 10 -10.96 -25.24 -31.26
N THR A 11 -10.65 -24.38 -32.22
CA THR A 11 -11.61 -23.53 -32.93
C THR A 11 -12.52 -24.38 -33.82
N LYS A 12 -13.82 -24.32 -33.60
CA LYS A 12 -14.81 -24.87 -34.51
C LYS A 12 -15.26 -23.79 -35.49
N THR A 13 -14.83 -23.98 -36.72
CA THR A 13 -15.37 -23.32 -37.94
C THR A 13 -16.73 -23.95 -38.28
N GLY A 14 -17.73 -23.17 -38.47
CA GLY A 14 -19.06 -23.59 -38.94
C GLY A 14 -19.73 -22.45 -39.68
N LEU A 15 -19.63 -22.46 -40.93
CA LEU A 15 -20.53 -22.73 -42.06
C LEU A 15 -21.48 -21.56 -42.41
N LEU A 16 -21.15 -20.98 -43.56
CA LEU A 16 -21.94 -20.05 -44.38
C LEU A 16 -23.33 -20.63 -44.75
N ILE A 17 -24.39 -19.83 -44.56
CA ILE A 17 -25.62 -19.95 -45.32
C ILE A 17 -25.95 -18.58 -45.91
N LEU A 18 -25.78 -18.48 -47.25
CA LEU A 18 -26.37 -17.43 -48.08
C LEU A 18 -27.88 -17.67 -48.19
N ALA A 19 -28.69 -16.68 -47.87
CA ALA A 19 -30.06 -16.55 -48.37
C ALA A 19 -30.28 -15.10 -48.76
N ALA A 20 -30.28 -14.89 -50.06
CA ALA A 20 -30.82 -13.72 -50.70
C ALA A 20 -32.34 -13.78 -50.62
N LEU A 21 -33.04 -12.69 -50.35
CA LEU A 21 -34.26 -12.23 -51.00
C LEU A 21 -34.87 -11.02 -50.28
N GLY A 22 -35.24 -10.02 -51.05
CA GLY A 22 -36.38 -9.17 -50.75
C GLY A 22 -36.07 -7.80 -50.17
N GLY A 23 -35.87 -6.85 -51.06
CA GLY A 23 -35.88 -5.44 -50.71
C GLY A 23 -37.23 -4.99 -50.16
N LEU A 24 -37.19 -4.39 -48.99
CA LEU A 24 -38.15 -3.36 -48.57
C LEU A 24 -37.27 -2.24 -47.96
N LEU A 25 -37.12 -1.17 -48.73
CA LEU A 25 -36.62 0.10 -48.23
C LEU A 25 -37.60 0.57 -47.13
N PRO A 26 -37.14 0.70 -45.85
CA PRO A 26 -37.92 1.49 -44.94
C PRO A 26 -37.77 2.96 -45.37
N LEU A 27 -38.87 3.63 -45.65
CA LEU A 27 -38.94 5.08 -45.66
C LEU A 27 -38.29 5.56 -44.36
N GLN A 28 -37.12 6.15 -44.51
CA GLN A 28 -36.54 6.95 -43.45
C GLN A 28 -37.49 8.13 -43.25
N ASN A 29 -38.33 8.03 -42.22
CA ASN A 29 -38.94 9.19 -41.63
C ASN A 29 -37.78 10.09 -41.21
N ALA A 30 -37.44 11.08 -42.06
CA ALA A 30 -36.67 12.22 -41.66
C ALA A 30 -37.49 12.85 -40.54
N GLY A 31 -37.20 12.46 -39.31
CA GLY A 31 -37.69 13.15 -38.12
C GLY A 31 -37.35 14.61 -38.33
N ALA A 32 -38.39 15.43 -38.54
CA ALA A 32 -38.28 16.87 -38.52
C ALA A 32 -37.45 17.18 -37.25
N ALA A 33 -36.25 17.68 -37.46
CA ALA A 33 -35.49 18.29 -36.39
C ALA A 33 -36.46 19.32 -35.80
N ASP A 34 -36.90 19.07 -34.59
CA ASP A 34 -37.69 20.01 -33.81
C ASP A 34 -36.91 21.32 -33.84
N ALA A 35 -37.32 22.24 -34.73
CA ALA A 35 -36.78 23.59 -34.78
C ALA A 35 -37.18 24.22 -33.45
N GLY A 36 -36.42 23.89 -32.42
CA GLY A 36 -36.69 24.17 -31.05
C GLY A 36 -37.08 25.63 -30.88
N SER A 37 -38.21 25.84 -30.27
CA SER A 37 -38.63 27.17 -29.83
C SER A 37 -37.46 27.95 -29.30
N PRO A 38 -37.22 29.20 -29.70
CA PRO A 38 -36.08 29.98 -29.27
C PRO A 38 -36.01 29.94 -27.74
N ARG A 39 -34.94 29.35 -27.25
CA ARG A 39 -34.65 29.29 -25.79
C ARG A 39 -33.99 30.58 -25.42
N ILE A 40 -34.46 31.22 -24.37
CA ILE A 40 -33.88 32.47 -23.85
C ILE A 40 -33.20 32.15 -22.55
N PHE A 41 -31.87 32.35 -22.47
CA PHE A 41 -31.10 32.19 -21.26
C PHE A 41 -30.85 33.54 -20.64
N GLN A 42 -31.08 33.65 -19.35
CA GLN A 42 -30.83 34.87 -18.58
C GLN A 42 -30.02 34.56 -17.34
N CYS A 43 -29.03 35.39 -17.06
CA CYS A 43 -28.28 35.33 -15.79
C CYS A 43 -27.90 36.73 -15.30
N VAL A 44 -27.51 36.80 -14.02
CA VAL A 44 -27.03 38.05 -13.39
C VAL A 44 -25.59 37.81 -12.95
N LEU A 45 -24.68 38.60 -13.49
CA LEU A 45 -23.27 38.57 -13.09
C LEU A 45 -23.07 39.13 -11.67
N PRO A 46 -21.91 38.86 -11.01
CA PRO A 46 -21.61 39.41 -9.68
C PRO A 46 -21.61 40.92 -9.60
N ASP A 47 -21.36 41.63 -10.71
CA ASP A 47 -21.38 43.07 -10.86
C ASP A 47 -22.81 43.64 -11.05
N GLY A 48 -23.85 42.79 -11.00
CA GLY A 48 -25.23 43.16 -11.15
C GLY A 48 -25.73 43.27 -12.59
N ARG A 49 -24.88 43.09 -13.60
CA ARG A 49 -25.31 43.08 -15.02
C ARG A 49 -26.16 41.89 -15.33
N LYS A 50 -27.31 42.13 -15.98
CA LYS A 50 -28.17 41.07 -16.51
C LYS A 50 -27.78 40.78 -17.95
N LEU A 51 -27.45 39.53 -18.25
CA LEU A 51 -27.17 39.04 -19.59
C LEU A 51 -28.33 38.18 -20.07
N THR A 52 -28.67 38.30 -21.35
CA THR A 52 -29.71 37.51 -22.01
C THR A 52 -29.18 37.06 -23.36
N SER A 53 -29.38 35.78 -23.70
CA SER A 53 -28.91 35.18 -24.95
C SER A 53 -29.84 34.05 -25.38
N ASP A 54 -29.82 33.67 -26.67
CA ASP A 54 -30.44 32.48 -27.25
C ASP A 54 -29.70 31.18 -27.01
N LYS A 55 -28.50 31.31 -26.45
CA LYS A 55 -27.60 30.18 -26.11
C LYS A 55 -27.12 30.34 -24.66
N PRO A 56 -26.69 29.20 -24.03
CA PRO A 56 -26.09 29.26 -22.71
C PRO A 56 -24.96 30.28 -22.64
N ILE A 57 -25.02 31.18 -21.67
CA ILE A 57 -24.11 32.32 -21.53
C ILE A 57 -22.80 31.85 -20.88
N ALA A 58 -21.72 31.80 -21.66
CA ALA A 58 -20.41 31.32 -21.21
C ALA A 58 -19.86 32.15 -20.04
N GLU A 59 -20.04 33.46 -20.05
CA GLU A 59 -19.58 34.37 -18.97
C GLU A 59 -20.19 33.99 -17.62
N CYS A 60 -21.46 33.61 -17.57
CA CYS A 60 -22.11 33.17 -16.35
C CYS A 60 -21.66 31.78 -15.91
N MET A 61 -21.44 30.86 -16.88
CA MET A 61 -20.93 29.54 -16.59
C MET A 61 -19.50 29.58 -16.02
N ASN A 62 -18.65 30.45 -16.56
CA ASN A 62 -17.26 30.61 -16.10
C ASN A 62 -17.15 31.15 -14.65
N VAL A 63 -18.13 31.95 -14.23
CA VAL A 63 -18.17 32.47 -12.85
C VAL A 63 -19.08 31.65 -11.92
N GLY A 64 -19.48 30.47 -12.34
CA GLY A 64 -20.26 29.55 -11.51
C GLY A 64 -21.70 30.03 -11.21
N LYS A 65 -22.28 30.90 -12.04
CA LYS A 65 -23.64 31.40 -11.83
C LYS A 65 -24.67 30.62 -12.61
N PRO A 66 -25.79 30.21 -11.96
CA PRO A 66 -26.88 29.53 -12.64
C PRO A 66 -27.55 30.46 -13.63
N GLN A 67 -28.07 29.87 -14.72
CA GLN A 67 -28.80 30.56 -15.76
C GLN A 67 -30.25 30.12 -15.71
N ARG A 68 -31.17 31.04 -15.98
CA ARG A 68 -32.60 30.73 -16.13
C ARG A 68 -32.92 30.56 -17.61
N GLU A 69 -33.49 29.42 -17.97
CA GLU A 69 -34.10 29.22 -19.28
C GLU A 69 -35.53 29.78 -19.19
N LEU A 70 -35.86 30.74 -20.05
CA LEU A 70 -37.16 31.37 -20.11
C LEU A 70 -37.95 30.86 -21.30
N ASN A 71 -39.29 30.82 -21.15
CA ASN A 71 -40.23 30.63 -22.22
C ASN A 71 -40.37 31.93 -23.04
N LYS A 72 -41.05 31.87 -24.19
CA LYS A 72 -41.35 33.05 -25.03
C LYS A 72 -42.18 34.11 -24.34
N ASP A 73 -42.96 33.75 -23.35
CA ASP A 73 -43.76 34.63 -22.52
C ASP A 73 -42.98 35.24 -21.35
N GLY A 74 -41.69 34.93 -21.23
CA GLY A 74 -40.84 35.42 -20.14
C GLY A 74 -40.96 34.64 -18.83
N SER A 75 -41.80 33.62 -18.78
CA SER A 75 -41.89 32.74 -17.61
C SER A 75 -40.67 31.82 -17.52
N GLU A 76 -40.27 31.49 -16.28
CA GLU A 76 -39.14 30.59 -16.01
C GLU A 76 -39.49 29.14 -16.38
N LYS A 77 -38.74 28.53 -17.27
CA LYS A 77 -38.89 27.15 -17.69
C LYS A 77 -38.01 26.19 -16.91
N ALA A 78 -36.74 26.55 -16.73
CA ALA A 78 -35.78 25.74 -16.03
C ALA A 78 -34.60 26.59 -15.50
N ILE A 79 -33.93 26.09 -14.49
CA ILE A 79 -32.66 26.64 -14.03
C ILE A 79 -31.55 25.73 -14.56
N VAL A 80 -30.64 26.25 -15.35
CA VAL A 80 -29.44 25.57 -15.83
C VAL A 80 -28.32 25.93 -14.87
N GLU A 81 -27.91 24.96 -14.08
CA GLU A 81 -26.78 25.12 -13.17
C GLU A 81 -25.48 25.31 -13.97
N ALA A 82 -24.62 26.19 -13.48
CA ALA A 82 -23.29 26.29 -14.06
C ALA A 82 -22.47 25.03 -13.78
N PRO A 83 -21.60 24.64 -14.69
CA PRO A 83 -20.64 23.59 -14.38
C PRO A 83 -19.80 24.01 -13.17
N PRO A 84 -19.44 23.06 -12.31
CA PRO A 84 -18.64 23.38 -11.13
C PRO A 84 -17.32 24.05 -11.53
N THR A 85 -16.92 25.06 -10.80
CA THR A 85 -15.63 25.73 -10.97
C THR A 85 -14.46 24.77 -10.77
N GLU A 86 -13.27 25.11 -11.21
CA GLU A 86 -12.08 24.25 -11.01
C GLU A 86 -11.79 24.04 -9.52
N ASP A 87 -12.00 25.05 -8.68
CA ASP A 87 -11.83 24.93 -7.22
C ASP A 87 -12.87 23.99 -6.61
N GLU A 88 -14.14 24.08 -7.03
CA GLU A 88 -15.18 23.16 -6.58
C GLU A 88 -14.93 21.72 -7.05
N LYS A 89 -14.42 21.53 -8.27
CA LYS A 89 -14.01 20.21 -8.76
C LYS A 89 -12.86 19.64 -7.94
N ALA A 90 -11.83 20.47 -7.71
CA ALA A 90 -10.67 20.09 -6.90
C ALA A 90 -11.09 19.70 -5.48
N GLU A 91 -11.99 20.44 -4.86
CA GLU A 91 -12.51 20.13 -3.53
C GLU A 91 -13.35 18.85 -3.52
N ARG A 92 -14.25 18.65 -4.48
CA ARG A 92 -15.03 17.41 -4.62
C ARG A 92 -14.11 16.20 -4.85
N ASP A 93 -13.06 16.37 -5.64
CA ASP A 93 -12.09 15.31 -5.89
C ASP A 93 -11.23 15.01 -4.66
N ARG A 94 -10.89 16.04 -3.86
CA ARG A 94 -10.22 15.87 -2.57
C ARG A 94 -11.09 15.05 -1.60
N ILE A 95 -12.35 15.44 -1.45
CA ILE A 95 -13.30 14.74 -0.57
C ILE A 95 -13.52 13.31 -1.04
N ARG A 96 -13.64 13.10 -2.36
CA ARG A 96 -13.78 11.75 -2.95
C ARG A 96 -12.57 10.89 -2.62
N ARG A 97 -11.36 11.38 -2.90
CA ARG A 97 -10.11 10.65 -2.58
C ARG A 97 -10.01 10.30 -1.10
N GLN A 98 -10.40 11.22 -0.22
CA GLN A 98 -10.39 10.97 1.22
C GLN A 98 -11.37 9.85 1.59
N ARG A 99 -12.61 9.91 1.12
CA ARG A 99 -13.62 8.86 1.36
C ARG A 99 -13.21 7.50 0.79
N ASP A 100 -12.60 7.50 -0.40
CA ASP A 100 -12.11 6.27 -1.02
C ASP A 100 -10.93 5.68 -0.23
N ALA A 101 -10.03 6.51 0.27
CA ALA A 101 -8.93 6.09 1.14
C ALA A 101 -9.45 5.52 2.48
N GLU A 102 -10.42 6.17 3.12
CA GLU A 102 -11.05 5.69 4.35
C GLU A 102 -11.76 4.34 4.14
N ARG A 103 -12.49 4.20 3.03
CA ARG A 103 -13.15 2.94 2.66
C ARG A 103 -12.14 1.82 2.45
N THR A 104 -11.08 2.11 1.68
CA THR A 104 -10.00 1.14 1.43
C THR A 104 -9.30 0.72 2.72
N ALA A 105 -9.00 1.68 3.60
CA ALA A 105 -8.41 1.39 4.91
C ALA A 105 -9.32 0.51 5.75
N HIS A 106 -10.61 0.79 5.81
CA HIS A 106 -11.59 -0.02 6.53
C HIS A 106 -11.70 -1.45 5.97
N GLU A 107 -11.72 -1.60 4.63
CA GLU A 107 -11.73 -2.92 4.00
C GLU A 107 -10.47 -3.73 4.31
N LEU A 108 -9.29 -3.08 4.35
CA LEU A 108 -8.04 -3.72 4.74
C LEU A 108 -8.07 -4.19 6.20
N GLU A 109 -8.64 -3.39 7.12
CA GLU A 109 -8.80 -3.79 8.51
C GLU A 109 -9.76 -4.98 8.66
N ILE A 110 -10.86 -5.01 7.92
CA ILE A 110 -11.78 -6.16 7.89
C ILE A 110 -11.06 -7.42 7.40
N ARG A 111 -10.26 -7.32 6.33
CA ARG A 111 -9.48 -8.47 5.83
C ARG A 111 -8.48 -8.95 6.87
N ARG A 112 -7.75 -8.02 7.48
CA ARG A 112 -6.79 -8.33 8.55
C ARG A 112 -7.45 -9.07 9.70
N ASP A 113 -8.63 -8.61 10.16
CA ASP A 113 -9.37 -9.26 11.25
C ASP A 113 -9.82 -10.67 10.89
N ARG A 114 -10.32 -10.87 9.66
CA ARG A 114 -10.68 -12.20 9.16
C ARG A 114 -9.48 -13.13 9.10
N ASP A 115 -8.34 -12.64 8.63
CA ASP A 115 -7.11 -13.42 8.53
C ASP A 115 -6.58 -13.79 9.91
N LEU A 116 -6.66 -12.89 10.89
CA LEU A 116 -6.29 -13.15 12.28
C LEU A 116 -7.19 -14.22 12.90
N LEU A 117 -8.52 -14.11 12.77
CA LEU A 117 -9.46 -15.09 13.28
C LEU A 117 -9.29 -16.46 12.61
N LYS A 118 -9.01 -16.49 11.31
CA LYS A 118 -8.73 -17.72 10.57
C LYS A 118 -7.44 -18.39 11.02
N ARG A 119 -6.39 -17.58 11.28
CA ARG A 119 -5.08 -18.06 11.73
C ARG A 119 -5.10 -18.53 13.17
N TYR A 120 -5.82 -17.82 14.03
CA TYR A 120 -5.88 -18.04 15.46
C TYR A 120 -7.35 -18.20 15.91
N PRO A 121 -7.90 -19.38 15.83
CA PRO A 121 -9.30 -19.62 16.24
C PRO A 121 -9.52 -19.46 17.74
N ASN A 122 -8.47 -19.54 18.56
CA ASN A 122 -8.50 -19.36 20.01
C ASN A 122 -7.14 -18.92 20.56
N GLU A 123 -7.12 -18.56 21.84
CA GLU A 123 -5.92 -18.08 22.54
C GLU A 123 -4.80 -19.14 22.58
N ALA A 124 -5.14 -20.41 22.70
CA ALA A 124 -4.16 -21.51 22.73
C ALA A 124 -3.42 -21.65 21.38
N ALA A 125 -4.13 -21.48 20.25
CA ALA A 125 -3.52 -21.49 18.93
C ALA A 125 -2.55 -20.31 18.72
N HIS A 126 -2.92 -19.12 19.22
CA HIS A 126 -2.08 -17.94 19.19
C HIS A 126 -0.83 -18.11 20.08
N ALA A 127 -1.00 -18.61 21.34
CA ALA A 127 0.12 -18.85 22.24
C ALA A 127 1.13 -19.85 21.65
N LYS A 128 0.65 -20.94 21.05
CA LYS A 128 1.49 -21.92 20.37
C LYS A 128 2.26 -21.34 19.17
N ALA A 129 1.65 -20.40 18.44
CA ALA A 129 2.34 -19.72 17.34
C ALA A 129 3.44 -18.78 17.86
N ARG A 130 3.17 -18.05 18.96
CA ARG A 130 4.17 -17.22 19.65
C ARG A 130 5.37 -18.04 20.11
N GLU A 131 5.09 -19.17 20.79
CA GLU A 131 6.13 -20.08 21.27
C GLU A 131 7.06 -20.52 20.12
N ARG A 132 6.49 -20.98 19.01
CA ARG A 132 7.28 -21.38 17.83
C ARG A 132 8.14 -20.25 17.28
N ALA A 133 7.55 -19.04 17.14
CA ALA A 133 8.28 -17.90 16.63
C ALA A 133 9.44 -17.49 17.56
N LEU A 134 9.26 -17.63 18.87
CA LEU A 134 10.33 -17.37 19.86
C LEU A 134 11.39 -18.49 19.85
N ASP A 135 10.99 -19.76 19.68
CA ASP A 135 11.91 -20.89 19.57
C ASP A 135 12.85 -20.78 18.37
N ASP A 136 12.31 -20.32 17.22
CA ASP A 136 13.11 -20.09 16.02
C ASP A 136 14.22 -19.06 16.27
N VAL A 137 13.89 -17.93 16.91
CA VAL A 137 14.87 -16.89 17.27
C VAL A 137 15.83 -17.40 18.33
N ALA A 138 15.33 -18.08 19.38
CA ALA A 138 16.17 -18.65 20.44
C ALA A 138 17.17 -19.70 19.88
N SER A 139 16.75 -20.48 18.89
CA SER A 139 17.65 -21.40 18.18
C SER A 139 18.78 -20.67 17.46
N SER A 140 18.47 -19.54 16.79
CA SER A 140 19.47 -18.69 16.15
C SER A 140 20.44 -18.07 17.18
N VAL A 141 19.93 -17.62 18.34
CA VAL A 141 20.79 -17.12 19.44
C VAL A 141 21.77 -18.19 19.90
N ARG A 142 21.26 -19.40 20.20
CA ARG A 142 22.12 -20.53 20.63
C ARG A 142 23.21 -20.86 19.60
N SER A 143 22.90 -20.81 18.31
CA SER A 143 23.86 -21.03 17.23
C SER A 143 24.96 -19.96 17.22
N SER A 144 24.58 -18.69 17.36
CA SER A 144 25.53 -17.56 17.41
C SER A 144 26.42 -17.61 18.66
N GLU A 145 25.85 -17.95 19.81
CA GLU A 145 26.61 -18.11 21.06
C GLU A 145 27.61 -19.29 20.99
N ALA A 146 27.19 -20.41 20.37
CA ALA A 146 28.10 -21.54 20.11
C ALA A 146 29.26 -21.12 19.20
N ARG A 147 29.00 -20.30 18.16
CA ARG A 147 30.06 -19.78 17.29
C ARG A 147 30.99 -18.83 18.03
N ILE A 148 30.45 -17.94 18.90
CA ILE A 148 31.27 -17.07 19.75
C ILE A 148 32.20 -17.91 20.63
N LYS A 149 31.67 -18.99 21.24
CA LYS A 149 32.50 -19.89 22.06
C LYS A 149 33.65 -20.52 21.28
N LEU A 150 33.41 -20.96 20.05
CA LEU A 150 34.45 -21.49 19.16
C LEU A 150 35.48 -20.42 18.81
N LEU A 151 35.06 -19.22 18.44
CA LEU A 151 35.97 -18.11 18.11
C LEU A 151 36.84 -17.71 19.30
N LEU A 152 36.29 -17.75 20.51
CA LEU A 152 37.08 -17.52 21.74
C LEU A 152 38.10 -18.66 22.01
N GLN A 153 37.80 -19.90 21.65
CA GLN A 153 38.76 -21.00 21.70
C GLN A 153 39.84 -20.86 20.63
N GLU A 154 39.49 -20.46 19.42
CA GLU A 154 40.45 -20.16 18.34
C GLU A 154 41.36 -18.95 18.67
N ARG A 155 40.84 -18.02 19.49
CA ARG A 155 41.60 -16.83 19.95
C ARG A 155 42.72 -17.15 20.88
N LYS A 156 42.58 -18.12 21.81
CA LYS A 156 43.57 -18.43 22.84
C LYS A 156 44.98 -18.66 22.30
N PRO A 157 45.20 -19.60 21.33
CA PRO A 157 46.55 -19.83 20.79
C PRO A 157 47.12 -18.59 20.07
N LEU A 158 46.25 -17.72 19.50
CA LEU A 158 46.71 -16.49 18.85
C LEU A 158 47.19 -15.47 19.90
N ASP A 159 46.52 -15.38 21.04
CA ASP A 159 46.91 -14.51 22.13
C ASP A 159 48.18 -15.05 22.79
N ASP A 160 48.33 -16.37 23.01
CA ASP A 160 49.54 -17.01 23.50
C ASP A 160 50.74 -16.71 22.58
N GLU A 161 50.56 -16.84 21.25
CA GLU A 161 51.61 -16.50 20.29
C GLU A 161 51.94 -14.99 20.31
N LYS A 162 50.93 -14.12 20.46
CA LYS A 162 51.12 -12.66 20.55
C LYS A 162 52.02 -12.26 21.70
N GLU A 163 51.96 -12.95 22.84
CA GLU A 163 52.80 -12.65 24.04
C GLU A 163 54.31 -12.75 23.74
N PHE A 164 54.74 -13.64 22.80
CA PHE A 164 56.14 -13.74 22.39
C PHE A 164 56.68 -12.49 21.66
N TYR A 165 55.77 -11.65 21.14
CA TYR A 165 56.10 -10.46 20.37
C TYR A 165 55.95 -9.16 21.16
N VAL A 166 55.79 -9.23 22.51
CA VAL A 166 55.78 -8.03 23.37
C VAL A 166 57.13 -7.33 23.24
N GLY A 167 57.14 -6.08 22.78
CA GLY A 167 58.32 -5.29 22.53
C GLY A 167 59.07 -5.61 21.21
N LYS A 168 58.53 -6.48 20.37
CA LYS A 168 59.05 -6.87 19.05
C LYS A 168 58.03 -6.65 17.93
N SER A 169 58.50 -6.64 16.67
CA SER A 169 57.59 -6.57 15.54
C SER A 169 56.83 -7.89 15.37
N MET A 170 55.51 -7.82 15.42
CA MET A 170 54.62 -8.97 15.26
C MET A 170 54.54 -9.36 13.74
N PRO A 171 54.59 -10.67 13.41
CA PRO A 171 54.40 -11.13 12.06
C PRO A 171 53.04 -10.73 11.46
N ASN A 172 53.02 -10.29 10.21
CA ASN A 172 51.76 -9.89 9.52
C ASN A 172 50.69 -11.01 9.52
N LYS A 173 51.11 -12.26 9.44
CA LYS A 173 50.21 -13.42 9.47
C LYS A 173 49.45 -13.48 10.77
N LEU A 174 50.15 -13.31 11.93
CA LEU A 174 49.50 -13.33 13.25
C LEU A 174 48.57 -12.13 13.42
N LYS A 175 49.01 -10.94 12.99
CA LYS A 175 48.17 -9.75 13.03
C LYS A 175 46.86 -9.94 12.24
N LEU A 176 46.94 -10.44 11.01
CA LEU A 176 45.76 -10.70 10.19
C LEU A 176 44.84 -11.76 10.82
N ALA A 177 45.41 -12.79 11.47
CA ALA A 177 44.60 -13.81 12.14
C ALA A 177 43.85 -13.26 13.35
N LEU A 178 44.49 -12.39 14.14
CA LEU A 178 43.91 -11.68 15.28
C LEU A 178 42.78 -10.75 14.81
N ASP A 179 43.05 -9.92 13.79
CA ASP A 179 42.10 -8.97 13.23
C ASP A 179 40.86 -9.70 12.66
N ALA A 180 41.08 -10.83 11.97
CA ALA A 180 40.01 -11.67 11.44
C ALA A 180 39.12 -12.30 12.53
N ASN A 181 39.76 -12.79 13.60
CA ASN A 181 39.03 -13.34 14.75
C ASN A 181 38.24 -12.24 15.49
N ASP A 182 38.80 -11.05 15.68
CA ASP A 182 38.11 -9.91 16.30
C ASP A 182 36.91 -9.48 15.46
N ALA A 183 37.07 -9.36 14.16
CA ALA A 183 35.96 -9.04 13.24
C ALA A 183 34.85 -10.09 13.26
N ALA A 184 35.22 -11.37 13.34
CA ALA A 184 34.24 -12.47 13.42
C ALA A 184 33.49 -12.47 14.76
N LEU A 185 34.19 -12.20 15.87
CA LEU A 185 33.58 -12.08 17.20
C LEU A 185 32.58 -10.90 17.24
N GLU A 186 32.97 -9.75 16.73
CA GLU A 186 32.11 -8.57 16.69
C GLU A 186 30.86 -8.81 15.83
N ALA A 187 31.02 -9.44 14.67
CA ALA A 187 29.90 -9.80 13.82
C ALA A 187 28.91 -10.74 14.53
N GLN A 188 29.39 -11.75 15.26
CA GLN A 188 28.53 -12.65 16.03
C GLN A 188 27.84 -11.97 17.21
N ARG A 189 28.52 -11.09 17.93
CA ARG A 189 27.92 -10.30 19.01
C ARG A 189 26.82 -9.38 18.50
N SER A 190 27.07 -8.68 17.41
CA SER A 190 26.06 -7.85 16.75
C SER A 190 24.83 -8.68 16.31
N LEU A 191 25.06 -9.90 15.81
CA LEU A 191 23.98 -10.81 15.45
C LEU A 191 23.13 -11.18 16.66
N VAL A 192 23.74 -11.53 17.80
CA VAL A 192 23.03 -11.83 19.05
C VAL A 192 22.21 -10.63 19.53
N GLN A 193 22.75 -9.42 19.48
CA GLN A 193 22.00 -8.20 19.83
C GLN A 193 20.78 -8.00 18.92
N ASN A 194 20.94 -8.20 17.61
CA ASN A 194 19.84 -8.10 16.67
C ASN A 194 18.75 -9.16 16.95
N GLN A 195 19.15 -10.38 17.29
CA GLN A 195 18.22 -11.45 17.65
C GLN A 195 17.48 -11.14 18.96
N GLN A 196 18.15 -10.54 19.96
CA GLN A 196 17.48 -10.08 21.18
C GLN A 196 16.43 -8.99 20.90
N THR A 197 16.76 -8.05 20.02
CA THR A 197 15.81 -7.03 19.57
C THR A 197 14.61 -7.68 18.84
N GLU A 198 14.87 -8.72 18.04
CA GLU A 198 13.83 -9.47 17.37
C GLU A 198 12.89 -10.18 18.34
N ILE A 199 13.41 -10.78 19.43
CA ILE A 199 12.58 -11.36 20.51
C ILE A 199 11.61 -10.31 21.09
N VAL A 200 12.09 -9.12 21.36
CA VAL A 200 11.24 -8.02 21.86
C VAL A 200 10.18 -7.66 20.82
N ARG A 201 10.56 -7.56 19.55
CA ARG A 201 9.64 -7.25 18.45
C ARG A 201 8.56 -8.32 18.28
N VAL A 202 8.95 -9.60 18.29
CA VAL A 202 8.01 -10.73 18.22
C VAL A 202 7.02 -10.65 19.37
N ASN A 203 7.49 -10.49 20.60
CA ASN A 203 6.63 -10.38 21.78
C ASN A 203 5.62 -9.23 21.64
N THR A 204 6.09 -8.03 21.29
CA THR A 204 5.22 -6.84 21.14
C THR A 204 4.17 -7.05 20.06
N ASN A 205 4.53 -7.68 18.93
CA ASN A 205 3.60 -7.95 17.85
C ASN A 205 2.52 -8.95 18.31
N PHE A 206 2.91 -10.06 18.94
CA PHE A 206 1.96 -11.05 19.46
C PHE A 206 1.07 -10.48 20.56
N ASP A 207 1.59 -9.62 21.44
CA ASP A 207 0.78 -8.96 22.48
C ASP A 207 -0.28 -8.02 21.85
N THR A 208 0.11 -7.28 20.82
CA THR A 208 -0.79 -6.41 20.06
C THR A 208 -1.87 -7.21 19.33
N GLU A 209 -1.48 -8.31 18.68
CA GLU A 209 -2.41 -9.21 18.00
C GLU A 209 -3.36 -9.87 18.98
N LEU A 210 -2.88 -10.31 20.15
CA LEU A 210 -3.71 -10.93 21.19
C LEU A 210 -4.76 -9.96 21.73
N ALA A 211 -4.36 -8.71 22.00
CA ALA A 211 -5.29 -7.69 22.47
C ALA A 211 -6.41 -7.43 21.44
N ARG A 212 -6.10 -7.47 20.15
CA ARG A 212 -7.08 -7.35 19.06
C ARG A 212 -7.97 -8.59 18.98
N LEU A 213 -7.38 -9.78 19.00
CA LEU A 213 -8.08 -11.07 18.95
C LEU A 213 -9.05 -11.24 20.11
N LYS A 214 -8.69 -10.85 21.34
CA LYS A 214 -9.59 -10.91 22.50
C LYS A 214 -10.87 -10.11 22.27
N LYS A 215 -10.79 -8.94 21.65
CA LYS A 215 -11.96 -8.15 21.26
C LYS A 215 -12.79 -8.86 20.19
N LEU A 216 -12.14 -9.41 19.18
CA LEU A 216 -12.81 -10.11 18.08
C LEU A 216 -13.49 -11.40 18.53
N TRP A 217 -12.85 -12.21 19.39
CA TRP A 217 -13.45 -13.39 20.00
C TRP A 217 -14.62 -13.02 20.94
N GLY A 218 -14.57 -11.82 21.54
CA GLY A 218 -15.65 -11.24 22.33
C GLY A 218 -16.82 -10.68 21.52
N GLY A 219 -16.79 -10.82 20.17
CA GLY A 219 -17.88 -10.39 19.30
C GLY A 219 -17.78 -8.97 18.76
N ALA A 220 -16.61 -8.32 18.84
CA ALA A 220 -16.41 -7.03 18.21
C ALA A 220 -16.57 -7.11 16.69
N THR A 221 -17.19 -6.09 16.07
CA THR A 221 -17.37 -6.02 14.63
C THR A 221 -16.02 -5.92 13.92
N LEU A 222 -15.88 -6.64 12.80
CA LEU A 222 -14.67 -6.59 11.97
C LEU A 222 -14.40 -5.16 11.49
N GLY A 223 -13.15 -4.72 11.55
CA GLY A 223 -12.75 -3.38 11.15
C GLY A 223 -13.06 -2.29 12.19
N SER A 224 -13.76 -2.60 13.30
CA SER A 224 -14.04 -1.61 14.36
C SER A 224 -12.92 -1.48 15.39
N VAL A 225 -12.04 -2.48 15.47
CA VAL A 225 -10.90 -2.45 16.37
C VAL A 225 -9.81 -1.61 15.72
N ALA A 226 -9.66 -0.37 16.21
CA ALA A 226 -8.60 0.51 15.72
C ALA A 226 -7.24 -0.22 15.72
N ALA A 227 -6.49 -0.11 14.64
CA ALA A 227 -5.13 -0.62 14.61
C ALA A 227 -4.35 0.07 15.74
N ALA A 228 -3.75 -0.73 16.63
CA ALA A 228 -2.74 -0.18 17.52
C ALA A 228 -1.67 0.47 16.63
N PRO A 229 -1.15 1.65 17.00
CA PRO A 229 -0.09 2.29 16.23
C PRO A 229 1.04 1.26 16.05
N SER A 230 1.29 0.89 14.80
CA SER A 230 2.43 0.05 14.47
C SER A 230 3.65 0.75 15.05
N ALA A 231 4.42 0.03 15.88
CA ALA A 231 5.69 0.56 16.35
C ALA A 231 6.44 1.10 15.13
N PRO A 232 7.00 2.32 15.18
CA PRO A 232 7.70 2.87 14.05
C PRO A 232 8.74 1.86 13.61
N ALA A 233 8.69 1.46 12.33
CA ALA A 233 9.76 0.67 11.74
C ALA A 233 11.03 1.49 12.01
N MET A 234 11.88 1.00 12.91
CA MET A 234 13.21 1.58 13.09
C MET A 234 13.87 1.39 11.72
N THR A 235 13.81 2.45 10.91
CA THR A 235 14.65 2.55 9.74
C THR A 235 16.07 2.34 10.24
N ALA A 236 16.64 1.19 9.91
CA ALA A 236 18.05 0.95 10.08
C ALA A 236 18.74 2.10 9.36
N ALA A 237 19.21 3.06 10.14
CA ALA A 237 20.11 4.09 9.65
C ALA A 237 21.36 3.33 9.21
N VAL A 238 21.40 2.98 7.92
CA VAL A 238 22.62 2.55 7.26
C VAL A 238 23.59 3.71 7.45
N ALA A 239 24.49 3.53 8.41
CA ALA A 239 25.60 4.42 8.63
C ALA A 239 26.36 4.51 7.29
N ARG A 240 26.15 5.61 6.57
CA ARG A 240 26.98 5.97 5.42
C ARG A 240 28.39 6.20 5.97
N ARG A 241 29.26 5.20 5.76
CA ARG A 241 30.71 5.39 5.92
C ARG A 241 31.09 6.59 5.06
N PRO A 242 31.75 7.61 5.61
CA PRO A 242 32.33 8.64 4.79
C PRO A 242 33.37 7.99 3.87
N ALA A 243 33.24 8.22 2.57
CA ALA A 243 34.25 7.85 1.60
C ALA A 243 35.52 8.62 1.95
N SER A 244 36.58 7.90 2.31
CA SER A 244 37.93 8.43 2.44
C SER A 244 38.38 8.89 1.07
N ALA A 245 38.63 10.20 0.95
CA ALA A 245 39.23 10.81 -0.23
C ALA A 245 40.63 10.24 -0.47
N PRO A 246 41.02 9.99 -1.73
CA PRO A 246 42.41 9.61 -2.06
C PRO A 246 43.32 10.84 -1.96
N ARG A 247 44.51 10.64 -1.37
CA ARG A 247 45.70 11.46 -1.57
C ARG A 247 46.54 10.83 -2.64
#